data_2a0bd9593fa6c69b417b5869bf50c3bc
#
_entry.id   2a0bd9593fa6c69b417b5869bf50c3bc
#
_cell.length_a   1.000
_cell.length_b   1.000
_cell.length_c   1.000
_cell.angle_alpha   90.00
_cell.angle_beta   90.00
_cell.angle_gamma   90.00
#
_symmetry.space_group_name_H-M   'P 1'
#
loop_
_entity.id
_entity.type
_entity.pdbx_description
1 polymer ?
#
loop_
_entity_poly.entity_id
_entity_poly.type
_entity_poly.pdbx_seq_one_letter_code
_entity_poly.pdbx_strand_id
1 'polypeptide(L)'
;MQTQAPYQEVVAEYARIAGRYDRKWSFYIEATMQETIARLPLGEEDRLLDVGCGTGALLYRLATVHPPTRLVGVDPVPAMLKIARRKLPSDIALHEGWAEQLPFADAQFDLVVSCSMFHYVARPLDALIEMRRVLRPGGQLVLTDWCGDYLMCRLFERYQRLRAHAHARIYRTHDCARMLKESGYAAVQIETYKINWLWGLMTARGTHVQA
;
A
#
# COMPACT_ATOMS: atom_id res chain seq x y z
N MET A 1 12.48 -19.01 10.61
CA MET A 1 13.24 -18.71 9.36
C MET A 1 12.71 -19.47 8.14
N GLN A 2 11.41 -19.47 7.85
CA GLN A 2 10.84 -20.24 6.73
C GLN A 2 9.77 -19.46 5.97
N THR A 3 10.06 -18.27 5.44
CA THR A 3 9.08 -17.53 4.62
C THR A 3 9.69 -16.50 3.66
N GLN A 4 10.93 -16.69 3.22
CA GLN A 4 11.58 -15.71 2.33
C GLN A 4 11.39 -15.97 0.82
N ALA A 5 11.03 -17.19 0.40
CA ALA A 5 10.99 -17.54 -1.02
C ALA A 5 9.95 -16.71 -1.85
N PRO A 6 8.69 -16.52 -1.42
CA PRO A 6 7.73 -15.74 -2.21
C PRO A 6 8.13 -14.27 -2.36
N TYR A 7 8.79 -13.71 -1.35
CA TYR A 7 9.22 -12.32 -1.35
C TYR A 7 10.44 -12.05 -2.21
N GLN A 8 11.38 -13.01 -2.29
CA GLN A 8 12.58 -12.85 -3.12
C GLN A 8 12.23 -12.69 -4.59
N GLU A 9 11.20 -13.39 -5.07
CA GLU A 9 10.71 -13.26 -6.45
C GLU A 9 10.13 -11.87 -6.72
N VAL A 10 9.29 -11.36 -5.80
CA VAL A 10 8.71 -10.01 -5.89
C VAL A 10 9.82 -8.96 -5.90
N VAL A 11 10.75 -9.03 -4.95
CA VAL A 11 11.88 -8.07 -4.86
C VAL A 11 12.73 -8.11 -6.14
N ALA A 12 13.06 -9.29 -6.64
CA ALA A 12 13.87 -9.45 -7.86
C ALA A 12 13.15 -8.89 -9.10
N GLU A 13 11.84 -9.15 -9.23
CA GLU A 13 11.03 -8.63 -10.32
C GLU A 13 10.99 -7.09 -10.29
N TYR A 14 10.65 -6.51 -9.15
CA TYR A 14 10.55 -5.06 -9.01
C TYR A 14 11.92 -4.37 -9.12
N ALA A 15 13.00 -4.97 -8.62
CA ALA A 15 14.35 -4.46 -8.82
C ALA A 15 14.72 -4.38 -10.31
N ARG A 16 14.34 -5.40 -11.10
CA ARG A 16 14.61 -5.45 -12.55
C ARG A 16 13.85 -4.38 -13.34
N ILE A 17 12.65 -4.02 -12.92
CA ILE A 17 11.80 -3.07 -13.67
C ILE A 17 11.83 -1.66 -13.10
N ALA A 18 12.46 -1.42 -11.94
CA ALA A 18 12.42 -0.17 -11.20
C ALA A 18 12.67 1.06 -12.09
N GLY A 19 13.73 1.03 -12.92
CA GLY A 19 14.11 2.19 -13.77
C GLY A 19 13.10 2.56 -14.86
N ARG A 20 12.11 1.72 -15.13
CA ARG A 20 11.06 1.97 -16.14
C ARG A 20 9.64 1.81 -15.58
N TYR A 21 9.53 1.55 -14.27
CA TYR A 21 8.27 1.27 -13.59
C TYR A 21 7.27 2.40 -13.77
N ASP A 22 7.63 3.63 -13.40
CA ASP A 22 6.76 4.81 -13.48
C ASP A 22 6.28 5.06 -14.91
N ARG A 23 7.15 4.90 -15.92
CA ARG A 23 6.79 5.08 -17.33
C ARG A 23 5.88 3.97 -17.83
N LYS A 24 6.15 2.71 -17.47
CA LYS A 24 5.35 1.55 -17.90
C LYS A 24 3.93 1.58 -17.34
N TRP A 25 3.78 2.03 -16.09
CA TRP A 25 2.52 2.01 -15.35
C TRP A 25 1.94 3.41 -15.11
N SER A 26 2.38 4.43 -15.86
CA SER A 26 2.06 5.85 -15.63
C SER A 26 0.56 6.11 -15.45
N PHE A 27 -0.27 5.63 -16.38
CA PHE A 27 -1.72 5.79 -16.28
C PHE A 27 -2.30 5.14 -15.02
N TYR A 28 -1.89 3.89 -14.75
CA TYR A 28 -2.38 3.14 -13.60
C TYR A 28 -1.97 3.81 -12.27
N ILE A 29 -0.70 4.19 -12.14
CA ILE A 29 -0.16 4.88 -10.96
C ILE A 29 -0.91 6.20 -10.75
N GLU A 30 -1.04 7.03 -11.78
CA GLU A 30 -1.71 8.33 -11.69
C GLU A 30 -3.17 8.18 -11.25
N ALA A 31 -3.93 7.33 -11.93
CA ALA A 31 -5.34 7.11 -11.62
C ALA A 31 -5.54 6.53 -10.20
N THR A 32 -4.72 5.54 -9.81
CA THR A 32 -4.83 4.93 -8.48
C THR A 32 -4.45 5.90 -7.38
N MET A 33 -3.39 6.71 -7.56
CA MET A 33 -3.00 7.74 -6.59
C MET A 33 -4.07 8.81 -6.44
N GLN A 34 -4.66 9.30 -7.54
CA GLN A 34 -5.73 10.29 -7.50
C GLN A 34 -6.91 9.80 -6.67
N GLU A 35 -7.35 8.57 -6.88
CA GLU A 35 -8.43 7.95 -6.13
C GLU A 35 -8.08 7.71 -4.66
N THR A 36 -6.82 7.32 -4.39
CA THR A 36 -6.33 7.15 -3.01
C THR A 36 -6.31 8.48 -2.28
N ILE A 37 -5.69 9.52 -2.87
CA ILE A 37 -5.58 10.86 -2.26
C ILE A 37 -6.96 11.46 -1.97
N ALA A 38 -7.92 11.31 -2.90
CA ALA A 38 -9.29 11.79 -2.70
C ALA A 38 -10.00 11.17 -1.48
N ARG A 39 -9.49 10.05 -0.97
CA ARG A 39 -10.04 9.31 0.17
C ARG A 39 -9.15 9.33 1.41
N LEU A 40 -8.00 10.02 1.36
CA LEU A 40 -7.15 10.19 2.53
C LEU A 40 -7.75 11.23 3.47
N PRO A 41 -8.06 10.90 4.72
CA PRO A 41 -8.48 11.87 5.73
C PRO A 41 -7.26 12.56 6.36
N LEU A 42 -6.39 13.14 5.53
CA LEU A 42 -5.12 13.71 5.93
C LEU A 42 -5.31 15.13 6.50
N GLY A 43 -5.07 15.29 7.80
CA GLY A 43 -5.01 16.58 8.48
C GLY A 43 -3.65 17.26 8.32
N GLU A 44 -3.59 18.58 8.50
CA GLU A 44 -2.36 19.38 8.29
C GLU A 44 -1.19 18.94 9.18
N GLU A 45 -1.49 18.45 10.40
CA GLU A 45 -0.50 18.04 11.39
C GLU A 45 -0.24 16.53 11.41
N ASP A 46 -0.95 15.75 10.58
CA ASP A 46 -0.87 14.29 10.60
C ASP A 46 0.49 13.79 10.12
N ARG A 47 1.00 12.76 10.78
CA ARG A 47 2.15 11.99 10.35
C ARG A 47 1.70 10.78 9.57
N LEU A 48 2.08 10.69 8.30
CA LEU A 48 1.66 9.64 7.37
C LEU A 48 2.79 8.66 7.07
N LEU A 49 2.47 7.37 7.11
CA LEU A 49 3.32 6.28 6.61
C LEU A 49 2.71 5.68 5.34
N ASP A 50 3.51 5.65 4.26
CA ASP A 50 3.20 4.94 3.01
C ASP A 50 3.90 3.57 3.01
N VAL A 51 3.11 2.48 3.14
CA VAL A 51 3.60 1.10 3.17
C VAL A 51 3.58 0.49 1.77
N GLY A 52 4.76 0.11 1.29
CA GLY A 52 4.98 -0.27 -0.10
C GLY A 52 5.10 0.96 -1.00
N CYS A 53 5.84 1.97 -0.55
CA CYS A 53 5.92 3.29 -1.21
C CYS A 53 6.55 3.25 -2.62
N GLY A 54 7.23 2.16 -2.99
CA GLY A 54 7.85 1.95 -4.29
C GLY A 54 8.79 3.08 -4.68
N THR A 55 8.55 3.67 -5.86
CA THR A 55 9.30 4.84 -6.38
C THR A 55 8.90 6.16 -5.74
N GLY A 56 8.07 6.15 -4.69
CA GLY A 56 7.61 7.32 -3.95
C GLY A 56 6.57 8.18 -4.68
N ALA A 57 5.80 7.60 -5.59
CA ALA A 57 4.87 8.38 -6.40
C ALA A 57 3.76 9.06 -5.57
N LEU A 58 3.18 8.36 -4.59
CA LEU A 58 2.18 8.93 -3.68
C LEU A 58 2.80 10.01 -2.79
N LEU A 59 3.95 9.73 -2.17
CA LEU A 59 4.66 10.69 -1.31
C LEU A 59 5.05 11.96 -2.08
N TYR A 60 5.46 11.85 -3.35
CA TYR A 60 5.76 13.00 -4.19
C TYR A 60 4.56 13.93 -4.38
N ARG A 61 3.37 13.36 -4.60
CA ARG A 61 2.12 14.13 -4.70
C ARG A 61 1.73 14.77 -3.37
N LEU A 62 1.81 14.01 -2.29
CA LEU A 62 1.47 14.53 -0.96
C LEU A 62 2.42 15.65 -0.53
N ALA A 63 3.70 15.58 -0.86
CA ALA A 63 4.69 16.61 -0.54
C ALA A 63 4.41 17.98 -1.17
N THR A 64 3.50 18.08 -2.13
CA THR A 64 3.06 19.38 -2.70
C THR A 64 2.04 20.10 -1.84
N VAL A 65 1.38 19.39 -0.92
CA VAL A 65 0.26 19.92 -0.11
C VAL A 65 0.42 19.63 1.39
N HIS A 66 1.45 18.87 1.78
CA HIS A 66 1.68 18.45 3.16
C HIS A 66 3.17 18.53 3.50
N PRO A 67 3.57 18.91 4.73
CA PRO A 67 4.97 19.05 5.10
C PRO A 67 5.75 17.74 4.88
N PRO A 68 6.87 17.77 4.09
CA PRO A 68 7.66 16.56 3.80
C PRO A 68 8.17 15.85 5.05
N THR A 69 8.49 16.57 6.12
CA THR A 69 8.98 16.02 7.40
C THR A 69 7.95 15.13 8.11
N ARG A 70 6.69 15.20 7.72
CA ARG A 70 5.60 14.36 8.26
C ARG A 70 5.28 13.14 7.40
N LEU A 71 5.93 13.03 6.25
CA LEU A 71 5.76 11.93 5.31
C LEU A 71 6.88 10.91 5.48
N VAL A 72 6.51 9.64 5.59
CA VAL A 72 7.46 8.53 5.73
C VAL A 72 7.09 7.43 4.73
N GLY A 73 8.08 6.83 4.08
CA GLY A 73 7.87 5.68 3.20
C GLY A 73 8.63 4.45 3.67
N VAL A 74 8.04 3.27 3.45
CA VAL A 74 8.70 1.98 3.64
C VAL A 74 8.45 1.09 2.44
N ASP A 75 9.50 0.42 1.96
CA ASP A 75 9.42 -0.53 0.84
C ASP A 75 10.51 -1.60 0.97
N PRO A 76 10.23 -2.88 0.66
CA PRO A 76 11.23 -3.94 0.77
C PRO A 76 12.24 -3.97 -0.39
N VAL A 77 12.07 -3.14 -1.44
CA VAL A 77 12.88 -3.17 -2.67
C VAL A 77 13.88 -2.01 -2.70
N PRO A 78 15.18 -2.23 -2.40
CA PRO A 78 16.17 -1.15 -2.36
C PRO A 78 16.29 -0.35 -3.68
N ALA A 79 16.07 -1.02 -4.82
CA ALA A 79 16.10 -0.39 -6.13
C ALA A 79 14.96 0.63 -6.32
N MET A 80 13.78 0.37 -5.77
CA MET A 80 12.65 1.30 -5.74
C MET A 80 12.96 2.50 -4.85
N LEU A 81 13.45 2.26 -3.63
CA LEU A 81 13.84 3.31 -2.69
C LEU A 81 14.96 4.21 -3.25
N LYS A 82 15.89 3.66 -4.03
CA LYS A 82 16.92 4.44 -4.72
C LYS A 82 16.32 5.46 -5.71
N ILE A 83 15.25 5.09 -6.39
CA ILE A 83 14.52 5.99 -7.29
C ILE A 83 13.73 7.02 -6.48
N ALA A 84 13.03 6.57 -5.45
CA ALA A 84 12.28 7.45 -4.55
C ALA A 84 13.19 8.55 -3.95
N ARG A 85 14.38 8.20 -3.44
CA ARG A 85 15.36 9.18 -2.88
C ARG A 85 15.82 10.24 -3.88
N ARG A 86 15.78 9.96 -5.19
CA ARG A 86 16.16 10.93 -6.23
C ARG A 86 15.01 11.86 -6.61
N LYS A 87 13.78 11.44 -6.37
CA LYS A 87 12.55 12.13 -6.79
C LYS A 87 11.95 12.95 -5.66
N LEU A 88 12.05 12.46 -4.44
CA LEU A 88 11.41 13.06 -3.27
C LEU A 88 12.27 14.14 -2.63
N PRO A 89 11.67 15.14 -1.95
CA PRO A 89 12.37 16.00 -1.01
C PRO A 89 13.20 15.21 0.00
N SER A 90 14.40 15.71 0.33
CA SER A 90 15.34 15.04 1.25
C SER A 90 14.78 14.82 2.66
N ASP A 91 13.79 15.63 3.05
CA ASP A 91 13.16 15.60 4.36
C ASP A 91 12.15 14.45 4.52
N ILE A 92 11.78 13.76 3.44
CA ILE A 92 10.96 12.55 3.50
C ILE A 92 11.83 11.37 3.91
N ALA A 93 11.52 10.78 5.06
CA ALA A 93 12.23 9.59 5.54
C ALA A 93 11.83 8.34 4.75
N LEU A 94 12.81 7.60 4.24
CA LEU A 94 12.59 6.34 3.51
C LEU A 94 13.32 5.19 4.18
N HIS A 95 12.59 4.13 4.49
CA HIS A 95 13.09 2.95 5.18
C HIS A 95 12.94 1.70 4.31
N GLU A 96 13.88 0.77 4.45
CA GLU A 96 13.72 -0.59 3.93
C GLU A 96 12.98 -1.44 4.98
N GLY A 97 11.93 -2.16 4.56
CA GLY A 97 11.16 -2.99 5.48
C GLY A 97 9.97 -3.66 4.80
N TRP A 98 9.46 -4.69 5.48
CA TRP A 98 8.31 -5.48 5.06
C TRP A 98 7.05 -5.02 5.78
N ALA A 99 5.91 -5.14 5.12
CA ALA A 99 4.62 -4.77 5.71
C ALA A 99 4.27 -5.60 6.95
N GLU A 100 4.76 -6.84 7.03
CA GLU A 100 4.54 -7.76 8.14
C GLU A 100 5.51 -7.55 9.31
N GLN A 101 6.48 -6.66 9.16
CA GLN A 101 7.43 -6.28 10.21
C GLN A 101 7.95 -4.88 9.93
N LEU A 102 7.18 -3.88 10.34
CA LEU A 102 7.51 -2.48 10.11
C LEU A 102 8.61 -2.00 11.07
N PRO A 103 9.65 -1.30 10.56
CA PRO A 103 10.78 -0.83 11.36
C PRO A 103 10.45 0.44 12.18
N PHE A 104 9.28 0.49 12.78
CA PHE A 104 8.79 1.64 13.54
C PHE A 104 8.28 1.19 14.91
N ALA A 105 8.34 2.11 15.89
CA ALA A 105 7.72 1.88 17.19
C ALA A 105 6.20 1.95 17.12
N ASP A 106 5.52 1.51 18.18
CA ASP A 106 4.08 1.58 18.32
C ASP A 106 3.58 3.03 18.31
N ALA A 107 2.39 3.26 17.78
CA ALA A 107 1.67 4.53 17.87
C ALA A 107 2.46 5.75 17.34
N GLN A 108 3.17 5.61 16.21
CA GLN A 108 3.96 6.70 15.63
C GLN A 108 3.23 7.52 14.59
N PHE A 109 2.17 6.99 13.97
CA PHE A 109 1.52 7.59 12.82
C PHE A 109 0.04 7.85 13.07
N ASP A 110 -0.46 8.94 12.51
CA ASP A 110 -1.88 9.30 12.50
C ASP A 110 -2.59 8.60 11.35
N LEU A 111 -1.87 8.42 10.24
CA LEU A 111 -2.39 7.81 9.03
C LEU A 111 -1.38 6.80 8.44
N VAL A 112 -1.85 5.61 8.13
CA VAL A 112 -1.11 4.61 7.35
C VAL A 112 -1.83 4.43 6.03
N VAL A 113 -1.11 4.53 4.92
CA VAL A 113 -1.63 4.27 3.59
C VAL A 113 -0.86 3.12 2.94
N SER A 114 -1.58 2.30 2.18
CA SER A 114 -0.99 1.29 1.30
C SER A 114 -1.72 1.34 -0.05
N CYS A 115 -0.96 1.57 -1.12
CA CYS A 115 -1.51 1.78 -2.45
C CYS A 115 -0.92 0.77 -3.45
N SER A 116 -1.76 -0.14 -3.97
CA SER A 116 -1.39 -1.14 -5.00
C SER A 116 -0.23 -2.06 -4.63
N MET A 117 -0.12 -2.44 -3.36
CA MET A 117 0.93 -3.32 -2.84
C MET A 117 0.36 -4.54 -2.10
N PHE A 118 -0.80 -4.39 -1.45
CA PHE A 118 -1.32 -5.38 -0.51
C PHE A 118 -1.59 -6.75 -1.16
N HIS A 119 -1.89 -6.77 -2.45
CA HIS A 119 -2.05 -8.01 -3.23
C HIS A 119 -0.78 -8.87 -3.35
N TYR A 120 0.40 -8.33 -3.01
CA TYR A 120 1.68 -9.06 -2.94
C TYR A 120 2.03 -9.54 -1.54
N VAL A 121 1.29 -9.13 -0.51
CA VAL A 121 1.56 -9.49 0.88
C VAL A 121 1.25 -10.98 1.10
N ALA A 122 2.24 -11.74 1.58
CA ALA A 122 2.07 -13.18 1.78
C ALA A 122 1.24 -13.51 3.03
N ARG A 123 1.39 -12.69 4.09
CA ARG A 123 0.67 -12.83 5.36
C ARG A 123 -0.14 -11.56 5.67
N PRO A 124 -1.30 -11.41 5.01
CA PRO A 124 -2.06 -10.16 5.04
C PRO A 124 -2.54 -9.76 6.45
N LEU A 125 -2.89 -10.72 7.30
CA LEU A 125 -3.31 -10.43 8.68
C LEU A 125 -2.14 -9.87 9.50
N ASP A 126 -0.93 -10.45 9.36
CA ASP A 126 0.26 -9.95 10.06
C ASP A 126 0.59 -8.51 9.61
N ALA A 127 0.49 -8.23 8.32
CA ALA A 127 0.71 -6.89 7.80
C ALA A 127 -0.33 -5.88 8.32
N LEU A 128 -1.60 -6.26 8.37
CA LEU A 128 -2.65 -5.39 8.91
C LEU A 128 -2.46 -5.15 10.42
N ILE A 129 -2.02 -6.16 11.19
CA ILE A 129 -1.70 -6.03 12.61
C ILE A 129 -0.51 -5.07 12.80
N GLU A 130 0.55 -5.19 11.99
CA GLU A 130 1.69 -4.29 12.04
C GLU A 130 1.33 -2.85 11.64
N MET A 131 0.53 -2.68 10.58
CA MET A 131 0.01 -1.36 10.20
C MET A 131 -0.83 -0.74 11.34
N ARG A 132 -1.63 -1.56 12.05
CA ARG A 132 -2.38 -1.10 13.22
C ARG A 132 -1.47 -0.77 14.41
N ARG A 133 -0.43 -1.57 14.66
CA ARG A 133 0.52 -1.35 15.76
C ARG A 133 1.19 0.02 15.66
N VAL A 134 1.59 0.42 14.46
CA VAL A 134 2.27 1.70 14.25
C VAL A 134 1.33 2.91 14.20
N LEU A 135 0.01 2.69 14.06
CA LEU A 135 -1.01 3.73 14.15
C LEU A 135 -1.26 4.13 15.61
N ARG A 136 -1.43 5.41 15.85
CA ARG A 136 -1.94 5.92 17.14
C ARG A 136 -3.38 5.45 17.38
N PRO A 137 -3.82 5.36 18.64
CA PRO A 137 -5.25 5.24 18.93
C PRO A 137 -6.02 6.37 18.24
N GLY A 138 -7.10 6.03 17.52
CA GLY A 138 -7.84 6.96 16.67
C GLY A 138 -7.25 7.15 15.26
N GLY A 139 -6.03 6.71 15.01
CA GLY A 139 -5.40 6.76 13.70
C GLY A 139 -6.10 5.85 12.67
N GLN A 140 -5.90 6.14 11.39
CA GLN A 140 -6.62 5.47 10.31
C GLN A 140 -5.70 4.75 9.33
N LEU A 141 -6.15 3.59 8.86
CA LEU A 141 -5.61 2.90 7.70
C LEU A 141 -6.43 3.25 6.47
N VAL A 142 -5.74 3.54 5.36
CA VAL A 142 -6.33 3.63 4.02
C VAL A 142 -5.60 2.65 3.10
N LEU A 143 -6.32 1.66 2.59
CA LEU A 143 -5.78 0.61 1.74
C LEU A 143 -6.49 0.63 0.39
N THR A 144 -5.76 0.99 -0.66
CA THR A 144 -6.26 0.97 -2.04
C THR A 144 -5.61 -0.16 -2.81
N ASP A 145 -6.43 -1.06 -3.37
CA ASP A 145 -5.93 -2.17 -4.17
C ASP A 145 -6.97 -2.70 -5.17
N TRP A 146 -6.58 -3.67 -5.98
CA TRP A 146 -7.45 -4.35 -6.93
C TRP A 146 -8.63 -5.01 -6.23
N CYS A 147 -9.82 -4.85 -6.82
CA CYS A 147 -11.05 -5.40 -6.26
C CYS A 147 -11.49 -6.68 -6.98
N GLY A 148 -11.53 -7.79 -6.24
CA GLY A 148 -11.95 -9.10 -6.73
C GLY A 148 -13.45 -9.22 -7.02
N ASP A 149 -14.26 -8.20 -6.75
CA ASP A 149 -15.67 -8.20 -7.14
C ASP A 149 -15.86 -7.90 -8.62
N TYR A 150 -14.84 -7.30 -9.27
CA TYR A 150 -14.84 -7.08 -10.71
C TYR A 150 -14.32 -8.30 -11.48
N LEU A 151 -15.10 -8.75 -12.46
CA LEU A 151 -14.77 -9.94 -13.25
C LEU A 151 -13.41 -9.84 -13.94
N MET A 152 -13.09 -8.68 -14.51
CA MET A 152 -11.82 -8.48 -15.22
C MET A 152 -10.60 -8.60 -14.30
N CYS A 153 -10.70 -8.13 -13.06
CA CYS A 153 -9.64 -8.30 -12.07
C CYS A 153 -9.40 -9.78 -11.74
N ARG A 154 -10.47 -10.58 -11.60
CA ARG A 154 -10.35 -12.04 -11.37
C ARG A 154 -9.76 -12.78 -12.57
N LEU A 155 -10.13 -12.39 -13.79
CA LEU A 155 -9.54 -12.97 -15.01
C LEU A 155 -8.06 -12.62 -15.12
N PHE A 156 -7.69 -11.40 -14.76
CA PHE A 156 -6.30 -10.96 -14.73
C PHE A 156 -5.49 -11.70 -13.65
N GLU A 157 -6.02 -11.90 -12.45
CA GLU A 157 -5.40 -12.72 -11.40
C GLU A 157 -5.13 -14.15 -11.90
N ARG A 158 -6.14 -14.78 -12.52
CA ARG A 158 -5.99 -16.13 -13.08
C ARG A 158 -4.90 -16.19 -14.15
N TYR A 159 -4.85 -15.18 -15.04
CA TYR A 159 -3.81 -15.07 -16.05
C TYR A 159 -2.40 -14.93 -15.42
N GLN A 160 -2.26 -14.09 -14.40
CA GLN A 160 -1.00 -13.90 -13.68
C GLN A 160 -0.53 -15.21 -13.02
N ARG A 161 -1.41 -15.95 -12.37
CA ARG A 161 -1.10 -17.25 -11.75
C ARG A 161 -0.61 -18.28 -12.76
N LEU A 162 -1.15 -18.28 -13.98
CA LEU A 162 -0.73 -19.19 -15.05
C LEU A 162 0.67 -18.87 -15.61
N ARG A 163 1.13 -17.63 -15.46
CA ARG A 163 2.43 -17.17 -15.95
C ARG A 163 3.55 -17.21 -14.90
N ALA A 164 3.31 -17.84 -13.74
CA ALA A 164 4.26 -17.93 -12.62
C ALA A 164 4.88 -16.58 -12.24
N HIS A 165 4.14 -15.48 -12.39
CA HIS A 165 4.54 -14.19 -11.86
C HIS A 165 4.13 -14.12 -10.40
N ALA A 166 4.86 -13.36 -9.60
CA ALA A 166 4.74 -13.23 -8.15
C ALA A 166 3.28 -13.37 -7.66
N HIS A 167 3.08 -14.13 -6.58
CA HIS A 167 1.78 -14.55 -6.05
C HIS A 167 0.84 -13.39 -5.68
N ALA A 168 0.31 -12.69 -6.68
CA ALA A 168 -0.70 -11.67 -6.45
C ALA A 168 -2.02 -12.32 -6.00
N ARG A 169 -2.58 -11.84 -4.89
CA ARG A 169 -3.91 -12.23 -4.39
C ARG A 169 -4.85 -11.04 -4.48
N ILE A 170 -5.91 -11.17 -5.25
CA ILE A 170 -6.92 -10.12 -5.36
C ILE A 170 -8.05 -10.45 -4.39
N TYR A 171 -8.31 -9.54 -3.46
CA TYR A 171 -9.35 -9.71 -2.44
C TYR A 171 -10.67 -9.12 -2.89
N ARG A 172 -11.78 -9.76 -2.48
CA ARG A 172 -13.11 -9.17 -2.58
C ARG A 172 -13.35 -8.22 -1.42
N THR A 173 -14.32 -7.34 -1.56
CA THR A 173 -14.67 -6.38 -0.50
C THR A 173 -14.98 -7.06 0.83
N HIS A 174 -15.76 -8.14 0.82
CA HIS A 174 -16.12 -8.86 2.05
C HIS A 174 -14.90 -9.52 2.73
N ASP A 175 -13.93 -10.05 1.97
CA ASP A 175 -12.71 -10.64 2.51
C ASP A 175 -11.81 -9.55 3.13
N CYS A 176 -11.67 -8.42 2.45
CA CYS A 176 -10.93 -7.28 2.95
C CYS A 176 -11.57 -6.73 4.25
N ALA A 177 -12.90 -6.55 4.28
CA ALA A 177 -13.61 -6.10 5.47
C ALA A 177 -13.45 -7.06 6.65
N ARG A 178 -13.50 -8.37 6.40
CA ARG A 178 -13.28 -9.39 7.42
C ARG A 178 -11.86 -9.30 7.98
N MET A 179 -10.83 -9.29 7.12
CA MET A 179 -9.43 -9.21 7.55
C MET A 179 -9.16 -7.95 8.38
N LEU A 180 -9.71 -6.79 7.99
CA LEU A 180 -9.57 -5.57 8.78
C LEU A 180 -10.18 -5.72 10.17
N LYS A 181 -11.40 -6.28 10.29
CA LYS A 181 -12.04 -6.52 11.57
C LYS A 181 -11.28 -7.52 12.43
N GLU A 182 -10.81 -8.64 11.85
CA GLU A 182 -9.99 -9.65 12.52
C GLU A 182 -8.66 -9.07 13.01
N SER A 183 -8.10 -8.08 12.31
CA SER A 183 -6.90 -7.36 12.71
C SER A 183 -7.16 -6.22 13.71
N GLY A 184 -8.41 -6.07 14.20
CA GLY A 184 -8.78 -5.12 15.26
C GLY A 184 -9.06 -3.70 14.79
N TYR A 185 -9.37 -3.49 13.50
CA TYR A 185 -9.87 -2.20 13.02
C TYR A 185 -11.38 -2.06 13.23
N ALA A 186 -11.82 -0.87 13.67
CA ALA A 186 -13.23 -0.49 13.74
C ALA A 186 -13.61 0.47 12.60
N ALA A 187 -14.90 0.79 12.52
CA ALA A 187 -15.47 1.71 11.53
C ALA A 187 -15.04 1.39 10.08
N VAL A 188 -14.95 0.09 9.77
CA VAL A 188 -14.49 -0.38 8.46
C VAL A 188 -15.47 0.05 7.37
N GLN A 189 -14.97 0.79 6.38
CA GLN A 189 -15.69 1.26 5.19
C GLN A 189 -14.93 0.84 3.95
N ILE A 190 -15.62 0.40 2.91
CA ILE A 190 -15.01 0.03 1.62
C ILE A 190 -15.81 0.66 0.50
N GLU A 191 -15.10 1.39 -0.35
CA GLU A 191 -15.63 1.96 -1.58
C GLU A 191 -15.03 1.21 -2.78
N THR A 192 -15.85 0.94 -3.80
CA THR A 192 -15.40 0.30 -5.05
C THR A 192 -15.64 1.21 -6.24
N TYR A 193 -14.70 1.25 -7.17
CA TYR A 193 -14.76 2.09 -8.36
C TYR A 193 -13.90 1.52 -9.48
N LYS A 194 -14.04 2.06 -10.68
CA LYS A 194 -13.23 1.69 -11.84
C LYS A 194 -12.40 2.88 -12.31
N ILE A 195 -11.12 2.64 -12.58
CA ILE A 195 -10.26 3.63 -13.25
C ILE A 195 -10.28 3.48 -14.78
N ASN A 196 -10.72 2.33 -15.29
CA ASN A 196 -11.04 2.07 -16.70
C ASN A 196 -11.86 0.77 -16.84
N TRP A 197 -12.07 0.27 -18.04
CA TRP A 197 -12.84 -0.96 -18.29
C TRP A 197 -12.16 -2.23 -17.71
N LEU A 198 -10.83 -2.24 -17.58
CA LEU A 198 -10.05 -3.38 -17.08
C LEU A 198 -9.87 -3.34 -15.55
N TRP A 199 -9.49 -2.17 -15.00
CA TRP A 199 -9.08 -2.02 -13.61
C TRP A 199 -10.23 -1.55 -12.73
N GLY A 200 -10.71 -2.47 -11.89
CA GLY A 200 -11.59 -2.19 -10.77
C GLY A 200 -10.81 -2.18 -9.46
N LEU A 201 -10.97 -1.15 -8.69
CA LEU A 201 -10.27 -0.93 -7.43
C LEU A 201 -11.25 -0.89 -6.27
N MET A 202 -10.73 -1.11 -5.07
CA MET A 202 -11.38 -0.77 -3.81
C MET A 202 -10.44 0.09 -2.98
N THR A 203 -11.02 1.00 -2.20
CA THR A 203 -10.33 1.66 -1.08
C THR A 203 -11.04 1.28 0.20
N ALA A 204 -10.33 0.60 1.07
CA ALA A 204 -10.77 0.22 2.40
C ALA A 204 -10.20 1.17 3.43
N ARG A 205 -11.03 1.61 4.39
CA ARG A 205 -10.62 2.41 5.54
C ARG A 205 -10.99 1.70 6.82
N GLY A 206 -10.14 1.82 7.83
CA GLY A 206 -10.39 1.30 9.16
C GLY A 206 -9.71 2.15 10.21
N THR A 207 -10.32 2.29 11.38
CA THR A 207 -9.80 3.09 12.50
C THR A 207 -9.18 2.18 13.55
N HIS A 208 -7.99 2.54 14.05
CA HIS A 208 -7.39 1.91 15.22
C HIS A 208 -8.12 2.40 16.46
N VAL A 209 -8.89 1.53 17.09
CA VAL A 209 -9.48 1.79 18.41
C VAL A 209 -8.62 1.19 19.52
N GLN A 210 -8.48 1.93 20.60
CA GLN A 210 -7.85 1.40 21.81
C GLN A 210 -8.77 0.35 22.41
N ALA A 211 -8.22 -0.85 22.68
CA ALA A 211 -8.96 -1.92 23.35
C ALA A 211 -9.18 -1.59 24.82
#